data_8f07e42f6bab6fe42a2bd17b0f580678
#
_entry.id   8f07e42f6bab6fe42a2bd17b0f580678
#
_cell.length_a   1.000
_cell.length_b   1.000
_cell.length_c   1.000
_cell.angle_alpha   90.00
_cell.angle_beta   90.00
_cell.angle_gamma   90.00
#
_symmetry.space_group_name_H-M   'P 1'
#
loop_
_entity.id
_entity.type
_entity.pdbx_description
1 polymer ?
#
loop_
_entity_poly.entity_id
_entity_poly.type
_entity_poly.pdbx_seq_one_letter_code
_entity_poly.pdbx_strand_id
1 'polypeptide(L)'
;VKVRIFDIQNLAVAYICLWATSPMLAFGTVYRLAAVAAVGVWAILEMFRPGGIFTRPTLPVLLTGFFILYTAATEALLGADQNFGWHIQIWIMLFFLVFYESRRDDVRSMSSMFWFLLATLPIWYFLTYTAFDQYGTHTARLLTRTSDFAREVSSDGVGGYSLVYSIVAVLPAVALLLLNYRRFVPLEQPRWLTPISRIPLIVPALITANLVLGFALVVRAGFSIAIILMIFSLALSLIFKRRSPLMLMMLPLFMMLAWLAFQIALVPFLQMIAPLTEGTPYYRKVLDVIETLQNDQSQGTLDDRVERYMRSLALFVQNPIFGVISDRDVGKHSAYLDTYARYGVLVGSVFVYLLTYLPVRMMRGMKDNFGLAFSILSIMVLLPLLNDVFASLGVMLFIMVPVACDLVERARVRGPTAPRRRLAVRWGPRVRPAGARAARMSGPESGRA
;
A
#
# COMPACT_ATOMS: atom_id res chain seq x y z
N VAL A 1 -6.09 6.69 -35.67
CA VAL A 1 -6.29 6.64 -34.19
C VAL A 1 -5.72 7.93 -33.62
N LYS A 2 -6.54 8.86 -33.14
CA LYS A 2 -6.05 10.05 -32.42
C LYS A 2 -5.60 9.60 -31.02
N VAL A 3 -4.29 9.47 -30.84
CA VAL A 3 -3.68 9.24 -29.52
C VAL A 3 -3.83 10.53 -28.73
N ARG A 4 -4.48 10.47 -27.59
CA ARG A 4 -4.63 11.62 -26.70
C ARG A 4 -3.43 11.66 -25.74
N ILE A 5 -2.98 12.85 -25.40
CA ILE A 5 -1.91 13.07 -24.38
C ILE A 5 -2.19 12.25 -23.11
N PHE A 6 -3.44 12.16 -22.74
CA PHE A 6 -3.94 11.38 -21.61
C PHE A 6 -3.66 9.87 -21.73
N ASP A 7 -3.71 9.32 -22.94
CA ASP A 7 -3.46 7.89 -23.16
C ASP A 7 -1.98 7.58 -23.00
N ILE A 8 -1.10 8.51 -23.42
CA ILE A 8 0.35 8.40 -23.25
C ILE A 8 0.71 8.43 -21.74
N GLN A 9 0.13 9.37 -20.99
CA GLN A 9 0.37 9.45 -19.53
C GLN A 9 -0.08 8.19 -18.82
N ASN A 10 -1.25 7.66 -19.17
CA ASN A 10 -1.76 6.42 -18.57
C ASN A 10 -0.89 5.21 -18.93
N LEU A 11 -0.37 5.16 -20.16
CA LEU A 11 0.56 4.10 -20.57
C LEU A 11 1.89 4.19 -19.81
N ALA A 12 2.44 5.39 -19.64
CA ALA A 12 3.63 5.61 -18.84
C ALA A 12 3.45 5.13 -17.39
N VAL A 13 2.34 5.50 -16.76
CA VAL A 13 2.04 5.06 -15.39
C VAL A 13 1.77 3.56 -15.31
N ALA A 14 1.08 2.97 -16.28
CA ALA A 14 0.88 1.51 -16.35
C ALA A 14 2.23 0.78 -16.41
N TYR A 15 3.19 1.30 -17.18
CA TYR A 15 4.53 0.74 -17.22
C TYR A 15 5.25 0.87 -15.86
N ILE A 16 5.18 2.05 -15.20
CA ILE A 16 5.78 2.25 -13.87
C ILE A 16 5.15 1.32 -12.83
N CYS A 17 3.83 1.15 -12.87
CA CYS A 17 3.13 0.20 -12.00
C CYS A 17 3.61 -1.24 -12.24
N LEU A 18 3.70 -1.64 -13.52
CA LEU A 18 4.18 -2.97 -13.89
C LEU A 18 5.63 -3.18 -13.44
N TRP A 19 6.50 -2.20 -13.67
CA TRP A 19 7.88 -2.25 -13.22
C TRP A 19 7.99 -2.37 -11.68
N ALA A 20 7.18 -1.61 -10.94
CA ALA A 20 7.20 -1.63 -9.48
C ALA A 20 6.63 -2.94 -8.88
N THR A 21 5.75 -3.63 -9.59
CA THR A 21 5.07 -4.85 -9.09
C THR A 21 5.59 -6.14 -9.70
N SER A 22 6.34 -6.05 -10.81
CA SER A 22 6.91 -7.21 -11.49
C SER A 22 8.35 -7.47 -11.01
N PRO A 23 8.63 -8.62 -10.39
CA PRO A 23 9.99 -8.98 -10.02
C PRO A 23 10.93 -9.02 -11.23
N MET A 24 10.46 -9.52 -12.35
CA MET A 24 11.22 -9.66 -13.60
C MET A 24 11.75 -8.33 -14.13
N LEU A 25 11.01 -7.23 -13.97
CA LEU A 25 11.41 -5.92 -14.47
C LEU A 25 12.29 -5.13 -13.47
N ALA A 26 12.23 -5.49 -12.18
CA ALA A 26 12.83 -4.69 -11.11
C ALA A 26 14.36 -4.62 -11.18
N PHE A 27 15.04 -5.66 -11.64
CA PHE A 27 16.51 -5.78 -11.61
C PHE A 27 17.21 -5.39 -12.92
N GLY A 28 16.51 -5.37 -14.05
CA GLY A 28 17.11 -5.03 -15.35
C GLY A 28 17.41 -3.54 -15.48
N THR A 29 18.65 -3.16 -15.82
CA THR A 29 19.05 -1.76 -16.00
C THR A 29 18.21 -1.05 -17.07
N VAL A 30 17.94 -1.71 -18.20
CA VAL A 30 17.12 -1.16 -19.29
C VAL A 30 15.70 -0.87 -18.79
N TYR A 31 15.10 -1.76 -18.02
CA TYR A 31 13.75 -1.57 -17.48
C TYR A 31 13.69 -0.43 -16.44
N ARG A 32 14.75 -0.26 -15.63
CA ARG A 32 14.88 0.85 -14.69
C ARG A 32 14.98 2.19 -15.43
N LEU A 33 15.81 2.27 -16.45
CA LEU A 33 15.93 3.47 -17.30
C LEU A 33 14.61 3.80 -17.99
N ALA A 34 13.91 2.78 -18.50
CA ALA A 34 12.59 2.96 -19.08
C ALA A 34 11.55 3.44 -18.03
N ALA A 35 11.63 2.99 -16.78
CA ALA A 35 10.76 3.48 -15.69
C ALA A 35 11.06 4.95 -15.36
N VAL A 36 12.33 5.34 -15.29
CA VAL A 36 12.73 6.75 -15.10
C VAL A 36 12.24 7.61 -16.27
N ALA A 37 12.43 7.14 -17.51
CA ALA A 37 11.93 7.83 -18.71
C ALA A 37 10.39 7.97 -18.67
N ALA A 38 9.67 6.93 -18.26
CA ALA A 38 8.21 6.97 -18.13
C ALA A 38 7.76 7.99 -17.07
N VAL A 39 8.45 8.09 -15.92
CA VAL A 39 8.20 9.14 -14.92
C VAL A 39 8.43 10.52 -15.53
N GLY A 40 9.53 10.70 -16.27
CA GLY A 40 9.85 11.96 -16.97
C GLY A 40 8.75 12.34 -17.98
N VAL A 41 8.33 11.40 -18.82
CA VAL A 41 7.24 11.62 -19.80
C VAL A 41 5.96 12.01 -19.09
N TRP A 42 5.58 11.29 -18.03
CA TRP A 42 4.39 11.64 -17.25
C TRP A 42 4.49 13.05 -16.65
N ALA A 43 5.63 13.39 -16.03
CA ALA A 43 5.86 14.69 -15.40
C ALA A 43 5.79 15.85 -16.40
N ILE A 44 6.48 15.72 -17.54
CA ILE A 44 6.46 16.73 -18.61
C ILE A 44 5.02 16.96 -19.10
N LEU A 45 4.28 15.89 -19.40
CA LEU A 45 2.91 16.02 -19.87
C LEU A 45 1.96 16.59 -18.81
N GLU A 46 2.23 16.32 -17.52
CA GLU A 46 1.43 16.88 -16.42
C GLU A 46 1.72 18.37 -16.18
N MET A 47 2.97 18.83 -16.44
CA MET A 47 3.33 20.25 -16.39
C MET A 47 2.52 21.09 -17.39
N PHE A 48 2.26 20.55 -18.58
CA PHE A 48 1.46 21.23 -19.61
C PHE A 48 -0.05 21.06 -19.43
N ARG A 49 -0.49 20.34 -18.40
CA ARG A 49 -1.92 20.12 -18.15
C ARG A 49 -2.56 21.33 -17.46
N PRO A 50 -3.57 21.97 -18.07
CA PRO A 50 -4.30 23.06 -17.42
C PRO A 50 -4.98 22.57 -16.12
N GLY A 51 -4.70 23.23 -15.00
CA GLY A 51 -5.21 22.82 -13.69
C GLY A 51 -4.62 21.50 -13.17
N GLY A 52 -3.52 21.05 -13.75
CA GLY A 52 -2.75 19.90 -13.29
C GLY A 52 -2.10 20.13 -11.92
N ILE A 53 -1.49 19.09 -11.40
CA ILE A 53 -0.96 19.06 -10.03
C ILE A 53 0.21 20.03 -9.81
N PHE A 54 0.94 20.37 -10.87
CA PHE A 54 2.04 21.34 -10.80
C PHE A 54 1.56 22.80 -10.81
N THR A 55 0.36 23.07 -11.34
CA THR A 55 -0.25 24.42 -11.31
C THR A 55 -1.09 24.64 -10.06
N ARG A 56 -1.63 23.57 -9.47
CA ARG A 56 -2.45 23.60 -8.26
C ARG A 56 -2.06 22.43 -7.34
N PRO A 57 -0.85 22.49 -6.75
CA PRO A 57 -0.37 21.40 -5.91
C PRO A 57 -1.23 21.26 -4.65
N THR A 58 -1.51 20.02 -4.27
CA THR A 58 -2.11 19.70 -2.97
C THR A 58 -1.03 19.60 -1.90
N LEU A 59 -1.40 19.72 -0.63
CA LEU A 59 -0.44 19.61 0.47
C LEU A 59 0.38 18.29 0.43
N PRO A 60 -0.21 17.11 0.18
CA PRO A 60 0.58 15.88 0.04
C PRO A 60 1.63 15.95 -1.07
N VAL A 61 1.32 16.61 -2.19
CA VAL A 61 2.25 16.77 -3.31
C VAL A 61 3.42 17.70 -2.95
N LEU A 62 3.11 18.82 -2.30
CA LEU A 62 4.15 19.74 -1.82
C LEU A 62 5.08 19.06 -0.81
N LEU A 63 4.51 18.32 0.14
CA LEU A 63 5.29 17.58 1.13
C LEU A 63 6.08 16.43 0.51
N THR A 64 5.54 15.77 -0.53
CA THR A 64 6.30 14.77 -1.31
C THR A 64 7.49 15.41 -2.01
N GLY A 65 7.27 16.55 -2.67
CA GLY A 65 8.35 17.31 -3.30
C GLY A 65 9.42 17.74 -2.29
N PHE A 66 9.00 18.27 -1.14
CA PHE A 66 9.91 18.61 -0.04
C PHE A 66 10.72 17.40 0.42
N PHE A 67 10.05 16.27 0.70
CA PHE A 67 10.72 15.05 1.16
C PHE A 67 11.75 14.55 0.15
N ILE A 68 11.38 14.48 -1.15
CA ILE A 68 12.28 14.01 -2.21
C ILE A 68 13.48 14.96 -2.36
N LEU A 69 13.24 16.27 -2.41
CA LEU A 69 14.31 17.26 -2.57
C LEU A 69 15.25 17.26 -1.38
N TYR A 70 14.70 17.19 -0.15
CA TYR A 70 15.53 17.16 1.07
C TYR A 70 16.40 15.91 1.11
N THR A 71 15.82 14.72 0.89
CA THR A 71 16.57 13.46 0.92
C THR A 71 17.56 13.36 -0.23
N ALA A 72 17.22 13.84 -1.44
CA ALA A 72 18.13 13.89 -2.58
C ALA A 72 19.31 14.85 -2.34
N ALA A 73 19.04 16.05 -1.79
CA ALA A 73 20.09 17.02 -1.44
C ALA A 73 21.02 16.45 -0.37
N THR A 74 20.47 15.78 0.65
CA THR A 74 21.25 15.15 1.70
C THR A 74 22.17 14.06 1.14
N GLU A 75 21.68 13.19 0.26
CA GLU A 75 22.49 12.17 -0.41
C GLU A 75 23.58 12.78 -1.30
N ALA A 76 23.24 13.82 -2.06
CA ALA A 76 24.21 14.48 -2.96
C ALA A 76 25.34 15.22 -2.20
N LEU A 77 25.00 15.85 -1.06
CA LEU A 77 25.95 16.64 -0.28
C LEU A 77 26.86 15.78 0.60
N LEU A 78 26.35 14.65 1.07
CA LEU A 78 27.05 13.81 2.05
C LEU A 78 27.74 12.59 1.42
N GLY A 79 27.62 12.40 0.11
CA GLY A 79 28.30 11.34 -0.63
C GLY A 79 27.89 9.93 -0.20
N ALA A 80 26.67 9.76 0.28
CA ALA A 80 26.18 8.50 0.84
C ALA A 80 25.72 7.55 -0.27
N ASP A 81 26.61 7.05 -1.10
CA ASP A 81 26.33 6.10 -2.19
C ASP A 81 25.61 4.82 -1.73
N GLN A 82 25.74 4.45 -0.45
CA GLN A 82 25.21 3.19 0.08
C GLN A 82 23.68 3.17 0.24
N ASN A 83 23.02 4.32 0.31
CA ASN A 83 21.59 4.42 0.60
C ASN A 83 20.73 4.81 -0.60
N PHE A 84 21.36 5.17 -1.73
CA PHE A 84 20.64 5.66 -2.92
C PHE A 84 19.56 4.67 -3.42
N GLY A 85 19.85 3.38 -3.40
CA GLY A 85 18.88 2.35 -3.80
C GLY A 85 17.62 2.33 -2.92
N TRP A 86 17.76 2.58 -1.62
CA TRP A 86 16.64 2.65 -0.67
C TRP A 86 15.80 3.91 -0.92
N HIS A 87 16.43 5.06 -1.13
CA HIS A 87 15.74 6.31 -1.43
C HIS A 87 14.94 6.25 -2.72
N ILE A 88 15.49 5.67 -3.79
CA ILE A 88 14.76 5.46 -5.04
C ILE A 88 13.47 4.68 -4.81
N GLN A 89 13.49 3.62 -4.01
CA GLN A 89 12.29 2.84 -3.72
C GLN A 89 11.21 3.68 -3.03
N ILE A 90 11.61 4.53 -2.08
CA ILE A 90 10.68 5.45 -1.40
C ILE A 90 10.18 6.53 -2.34
N TRP A 91 11.05 7.15 -3.15
CA TRP A 91 10.65 8.19 -4.10
C TRP A 91 9.64 7.66 -5.12
N ILE A 92 9.85 6.45 -5.64
CA ILE A 92 8.90 5.81 -6.55
C ILE A 92 7.61 5.44 -5.82
N MET A 93 7.68 4.96 -4.59
CA MET A 93 6.49 4.73 -3.78
C MET A 93 5.68 6.02 -3.63
N LEU A 94 6.30 7.13 -3.31
CA LEU A 94 5.65 8.44 -3.16
C LEU A 94 5.20 9.04 -4.51
N PHE A 95 5.85 8.69 -5.63
CA PHE A 95 5.36 9.05 -6.96
C PHE A 95 3.93 8.57 -7.19
N PHE A 96 3.57 7.38 -6.71
CA PHE A 96 2.19 6.88 -6.84
C PHE A 96 1.19 7.70 -6.03
N LEU A 97 1.59 8.32 -4.92
CA LEU A 97 0.75 9.29 -4.21
C LEU A 97 0.53 10.56 -5.06
N VAL A 98 1.58 11.08 -5.68
CA VAL A 98 1.50 12.24 -6.58
C VAL A 98 0.60 11.92 -7.77
N PHE A 99 0.76 10.75 -8.37
CA PHE A 99 -0.10 10.28 -9.45
C PHE A 99 -1.57 10.16 -9.01
N TYR A 100 -1.82 9.55 -7.85
CA TYR A 100 -3.17 9.47 -7.29
C TYR A 100 -3.80 10.85 -7.11
N GLU A 101 -3.09 11.80 -6.52
CA GLU A 101 -3.58 13.17 -6.32
C GLU A 101 -3.87 13.87 -7.67
N SER A 102 -3.09 13.58 -8.73
CA SER A 102 -3.32 14.13 -10.07
C SER A 102 -4.54 13.52 -10.76
N ARG A 103 -4.95 12.30 -10.44
CA ARG A 103 -5.98 11.51 -11.14
C ARG A 103 -7.19 11.11 -10.28
N ARG A 104 -7.24 11.46 -9.01
CA ARG A 104 -8.28 11.04 -8.07
C ARG A 104 -9.71 11.36 -8.53
N ASP A 105 -9.88 12.41 -9.33
CA ASP A 105 -11.18 12.80 -9.90
C ASP A 105 -11.44 12.12 -11.26
N ASP A 106 -10.44 11.50 -11.88
CA ASP A 106 -10.56 10.75 -13.13
C ASP A 106 -10.72 9.25 -12.86
N VAL A 107 -11.96 8.92 -12.52
CA VAL A 107 -12.36 7.54 -12.18
C VAL A 107 -12.03 6.55 -13.28
N ARG A 108 -12.11 6.98 -14.53
CA ARG A 108 -11.89 6.08 -15.68
C ARG A 108 -10.42 5.66 -15.79
N SER A 109 -9.50 6.60 -15.67
CA SER A 109 -8.06 6.30 -15.67
C SER A 109 -7.69 5.44 -14.49
N MET A 110 -8.14 5.80 -13.28
CA MET A 110 -7.86 5.05 -12.06
C MET A 110 -8.45 3.63 -12.11
N SER A 111 -9.69 3.48 -12.58
CA SER A 111 -10.31 2.16 -12.77
C SER A 111 -9.57 1.31 -13.81
N SER A 112 -9.08 1.92 -14.90
CA SER A 112 -8.30 1.19 -15.91
C SER A 112 -6.98 0.66 -15.34
N MET A 113 -6.27 1.47 -14.53
CA MET A 113 -5.05 1.04 -13.85
C MET A 113 -5.32 -0.08 -12.85
N PHE A 114 -6.38 0.07 -12.06
CA PHE A 114 -6.78 -0.95 -11.10
C PHE A 114 -7.04 -2.31 -11.77
N TRP A 115 -7.86 -2.35 -12.84
CA TRP A 115 -8.17 -3.59 -13.53
C TRP A 115 -6.96 -4.20 -14.24
N PHE A 116 -6.08 -3.36 -14.78
CA PHE A 116 -4.80 -3.80 -15.36
C PHE A 116 -3.93 -4.50 -14.31
N LEU A 117 -3.76 -3.88 -13.14
CA LEU A 117 -2.98 -4.47 -12.05
C LEU A 117 -3.64 -5.74 -11.51
N LEU A 118 -4.96 -5.72 -11.31
CA LEU A 118 -5.69 -6.89 -10.84
C LEU A 118 -5.54 -8.09 -11.80
N ALA A 119 -5.40 -7.83 -13.11
CA ALA A 119 -5.18 -8.87 -14.11
C ALA A 119 -3.74 -9.38 -14.15
N THR A 120 -2.75 -8.55 -13.85
CA THR A 120 -1.33 -8.92 -13.94
C THR A 120 -0.76 -9.52 -12.64
N LEU A 121 -1.23 -9.09 -11.48
CA LEU A 121 -0.72 -9.54 -10.19
C LEU A 121 -0.79 -11.06 -9.97
N PRO A 122 -1.87 -11.79 -10.32
CA PRO A 122 -1.93 -13.25 -10.14
C PRO A 122 -0.81 -13.99 -10.88
N ILE A 123 -0.31 -13.43 -11.99
CA ILE A 123 0.80 -14.02 -12.76
C ILE A 123 2.05 -14.06 -11.87
N TRP A 124 2.39 -12.93 -11.25
CA TRP A 124 3.56 -12.83 -10.37
C TRP A 124 3.40 -13.64 -9.10
N TYR A 125 2.19 -13.71 -8.56
CA TYR A 125 1.88 -14.56 -7.40
C TYR A 125 2.08 -16.03 -7.71
N PHE A 126 1.57 -16.48 -8.86
CA PHE A 126 1.70 -17.85 -9.31
C PHE A 126 3.15 -18.25 -9.61
N LEU A 127 3.88 -17.42 -10.39
CA LEU A 127 5.29 -17.66 -10.70
C LEU A 127 6.14 -17.72 -9.43
N THR A 128 5.93 -16.79 -8.49
CA THR A 128 6.65 -16.80 -7.21
C THR A 128 6.27 -18.01 -6.36
N TYR A 129 4.98 -18.37 -6.32
CA TYR A 129 4.52 -19.52 -5.56
C TYR A 129 5.13 -20.84 -6.05
N THR A 130 5.14 -21.05 -7.37
CA THR A 130 5.71 -22.27 -7.98
C THR A 130 7.23 -22.33 -7.89
N ALA A 131 7.90 -21.19 -7.98
CA ALA A 131 9.37 -21.14 -7.84
C ALA A 131 9.86 -21.59 -6.46
N PHE A 132 9.04 -21.51 -5.42
CA PHE A 132 9.41 -22.07 -4.11
C PHE A 132 9.52 -23.59 -4.09
N ASP A 133 8.98 -24.31 -5.06
CA ASP A 133 9.20 -25.74 -5.22
C ASP A 133 10.61 -26.04 -5.74
N GLN A 134 11.11 -25.18 -6.62
CA GLN A 134 12.42 -25.31 -7.23
C GLN A 134 13.56 -24.79 -6.33
N TYR A 135 13.38 -23.59 -5.76
CA TYR A 135 14.44 -22.86 -5.05
C TYR A 135 14.31 -22.90 -3.53
N GLY A 136 13.22 -23.46 -3.00
CA GLY A 136 12.90 -23.48 -1.57
C GLY A 136 12.27 -22.15 -1.06
N THR A 137 11.55 -22.24 0.05
CA THR A 137 10.81 -21.10 0.63
C THR A 137 11.71 -19.98 1.16
N HIS A 138 12.96 -20.30 1.51
CA HIS A 138 13.96 -19.31 1.96
C HIS A 138 14.37 -18.33 0.85
N THR A 139 14.13 -18.66 -0.42
CA THR A 139 14.42 -17.83 -1.60
C THR A 139 13.84 -16.43 -1.47
N ALA A 140 12.60 -16.29 -0.97
CA ALA A 140 11.97 -14.99 -0.75
C ALA A 140 12.82 -14.04 0.14
N ARG A 141 13.65 -14.58 1.04
CA ARG A 141 14.57 -13.80 1.88
C ARG A 141 15.88 -13.48 1.16
N LEU A 142 16.37 -14.40 0.33
CA LEU A 142 17.59 -14.18 -0.45
C LEU A 142 17.40 -13.09 -1.51
N LEU A 143 16.21 -12.93 -2.03
CA LEU A 143 15.87 -11.89 -3.01
C LEU A 143 15.87 -10.45 -2.45
N THR A 144 16.07 -10.27 -1.14
CA THR A 144 16.34 -8.95 -0.55
C THR A 144 17.78 -8.47 -0.78
N ARG A 145 18.68 -9.38 -1.19
CA ARG A 145 20.09 -9.10 -1.41
C ARG A 145 20.34 -8.85 -2.89
N THR A 146 21.29 -7.97 -3.23
CA THR A 146 21.74 -7.70 -4.59
C THR A 146 22.75 -8.71 -5.09
N SER A 147 22.52 -10.00 -4.86
CA SER A 147 23.37 -11.09 -5.34
C SER A 147 23.02 -11.47 -6.80
N ASP A 148 23.97 -12.09 -7.51
CA ASP A 148 23.70 -12.58 -8.85
C ASP A 148 22.59 -13.64 -8.86
N PHE A 149 22.55 -14.50 -7.86
CA PHE A 149 21.44 -15.42 -7.63
C PHE A 149 20.09 -14.70 -7.51
N ALA A 150 20.03 -13.60 -6.75
CA ALA A 150 18.78 -12.83 -6.62
C ALA A 150 18.35 -12.21 -7.97
N ARG A 151 19.31 -11.77 -8.79
CA ARG A 151 19.02 -11.25 -10.13
C ARG A 151 18.50 -12.34 -11.06
N GLU A 152 19.14 -13.50 -11.08
CA GLU A 152 18.74 -14.65 -11.89
C GLU A 152 17.33 -15.09 -11.53
N VAL A 153 17.06 -15.41 -10.28
CA VAL A 153 15.74 -15.86 -9.81
C VAL A 153 14.66 -14.82 -10.02
N SER A 154 14.98 -13.52 -9.87
CA SER A 154 14.02 -12.43 -10.15
C SER A 154 13.75 -12.28 -11.65
N SER A 155 14.73 -12.57 -12.53
CA SER A 155 14.51 -12.54 -13.99
C SER A 155 13.50 -13.60 -14.43
N ASP A 156 13.35 -14.67 -13.67
CA ASP A 156 12.33 -15.71 -13.87
C ASP A 156 10.93 -15.31 -13.31
N GLY A 157 10.81 -14.08 -12.80
CA GLY A 157 9.54 -13.54 -12.30
C GLY A 157 9.26 -13.84 -10.83
N VAL A 158 10.23 -14.33 -10.09
CA VAL A 158 10.09 -14.68 -8.68
C VAL A 158 10.21 -13.44 -7.79
N GLY A 159 9.15 -13.15 -7.06
CA GLY A 159 9.09 -12.02 -6.14
C GLY A 159 9.64 -12.36 -4.76
N GLY A 160 10.28 -11.37 -4.15
CA GLY A 160 10.80 -11.47 -2.80
C GLY A 160 9.91 -10.77 -1.77
N TYR A 161 10.59 -10.26 -0.77
CA TYR A 161 10.04 -9.55 0.36
C TYR A 161 9.05 -8.43 -0.03
N SER A 162 9.43 -7.56 -0.97
CA SER A 162 8.60 -6.43 -1.41
C SER A 162 7.25 -6.85 -1.97
N LEU A 163 7.21 -7.92 -2.77
CA LEU A 163 5.96 -8.47 -3.30
C LEU A 163 5.06 -8.99 -2.18
N VAL A 164 5.62 -9.80 -1.26
CA VAL A 164 4.86 -10.41 -0.17
C VAL A 164 4.20 -9.36 0.73
N TYR A 165 4.93 -8.34 1.15
CA TYR A 165 4.37 -7.27 1.99
C TYR A 165 3.40 -6.36 1.26
N SER A 166 3.58 -6.18 -0.05
CA SER A 166 2.63 -5.44 -0.87
C SER A 166 1.28 -6.15 -0.98
N ILE A 167 1.29 -7.49 -1.03
CA ILE A 167 0.06 -8.30 -1.00
C ILE A 167 -0.71 -8.06 0.29
N VAL A 168 -0.03 -8.04 1.44
CA VAL A 168 -0.68 -7.80 2.75
C VAL A 168 -1.49 -6.51 2.75
N ALA A 169 -0.97 -5.45 2.11
CA ALA A 169 -1.66 -4.16 2.05
C ALA A 169 -2.93 -4.17 1.18
N VAL A 170 -2.99 -5.01 0.14
CA VAL A 170 -4.11 -5.01 -0.81
C VAL A 170 -5.17 -6.08 -0.52
N LEU A 171 -4.81 -7.17 0.15
CA LEU A 171 -5.71 -8.30 0.38
C LEU A 171 -7.05 -7.92 1.05
N PRO A 172 -7.11 -7.04 2.07
CA PRO A 172 -8.40 -6.63 2.65
C PRO A 172 -9.32 -5.95 1.64
N ALA A 173 -8.76 -5.13 0.75
CA ALA A 173 -9.52 -4.46 -0.30
C ALA A 173 -10.04 -5.45 -1.34
N VAL A 174 -9.22 -6.43 -1.74
CA VAL A 174 -9.59 -7.50 -2.67
C VAL A 174 -10.68 -8.40 -2.07
N ALA A 175 -10.58 -8.74 -0.78
CA ALA A 175 -11.62 -9.50 -0.07
C ALA A 175 -12.96 -8.74 -0.06
N LEU A 176 -12.95 -7.43 0.22
CA LEU A 176 -14.15 -6.61 0.19
C LEU A 176 -14.76 -6.51 -1.22
N LEU A 177 -13.91 -6.43 -2.25
CA LEU A 177 -14.37 -6.49 -3.65
C LEU A 177 -15.09 -7.80 -3.94
N LEU A 178 -14.54 -8.93 -3.54
CA LEU A 178 -15.15 -10.24 -3.75
C LEU A 178 -16.53 -10.33 -3.10
N LEU A 179 -16.67 -9.85 -1.86
CA LEU A 179 -17.95 -9.84 -1.14
C LEU A 179 -19.02 -8.95 -1.80
N ASN A 180 -18.61 -7.99 -2.60
CA ASN A 180 -19.50 -7.01 -3.23
C ASN A 180 -19.55 -7.11 -4.77
N TYR A 181 -18.87 -8.08 -5.41
CA TYR A 181 -18.66 -8.10 -6.86
C TYR A 181 -19.94 -8.00 -7.69
N ARG A 182 -21.05 -8.59 -7.24
CA ARG A 182 -22.35 -8.54 -7.94
C ARG A 182 -22.91 -7.14 -8.10
N ARG A 183 -22.46 -6.18 -7.28
CA ARG A 183 -22.95 -4.81 -7.23
C ARG A 183 -22.16 -3.87 -8.14
N PHE A 184 -20.90 -4.15 -8.48
CA PHE A 184 -20.04 -3.23 -9.24
C PHE A 184 -19.63 -3.70 -10.63
N VAL A 185 -19.97 -4.94 -11.03
CA VAL A 185 -19.66 -5.50 -12.35
C VAL A 185 -20.02 -4.59 -13.53
N PRO A 186 -21.10 -3.76 -13.49
CA PRO A 186 -21.40 -2.83 -14.59
C PRO A 186 -20.67 -1.47 -14.47
N LEU A 187 -19.89 -1.21 -13.40
CA LEU A 187 -19.36 0.11 -13.11
C LEU A 187 -18.04 0.36 -13.84
N GLU A 188 -18.09 1.30 -14.78
CA GLU A 188 -16.94 2.00 -15.38
C GLU A 188 -15.74 1.12 -15.75
N GLN A 189 -16.01 -0.07 -16.28
CA GLN A 189 -14.98 -0.96 -16.77
C GLN A 189 -14.26 -0.34 -17.97
N PRO A 190 -12.93 -0.52 -18.06
CA PRO A 190 -12.21 -0.10 -19.25
C PRO A 190 -12.76 -0.83 -20.49
N ARG A 191 -12.71 -0.15 -21.63
CA ARG A 191 -13.26 -0.71 -22.89
C ARG A 191 -12.69 -2.06 -23.26
N TRP A 192 -11.43 -2.32 -22.93
CA TRP A 192 -10.76 -3.59 -23.18
C TRP A 192 -11.31 -4.73 -22.29
N LEU A 193 -11.78 -4.42 -21.09
CA LEU A 193 -12.37 -5.41 -20.19
C LEU A 193 -13.84 -5.68 -20.50
N THR A 194 -14.51 -4.76 -21.19
CA THR A 194 -15.96 -4.89 -21.50
C THR A 194 -16.32 -6.20 -22.20
N PRO A 195 -15.60 -6.68 -23.23
CA PRO A 195 -15.91 -7.98 -23.86
C PRO A 195 -15.68 -9.15 -22.89
N ILE A 196 -14.63 -9.08 -22.08
CA ILE A 196 -14.23 -10.12 -21.13
C ILE A 196 -15.22 -10.19 -19.96
N SER A 197 -15.67 -9.04 -19.47
CA SER A 197 -16.61 -8.96 -18.34
C SER A 197 -18.04 -9.41 -18.67
N ARG A 198 -18.36 -9.59 -19.95
CA ARG A 198 -19.62 -10.22 -20.38
C ARG A 198 -19.70 -11.69 -19.97
N ILE A 199 -18.56 -12.34 -19.75
CA ILE A 199 -18.51 -13.69 -19.21
C ILE A 199 -18.69 -13.59 -17.69
N PRO A 200 -19.83 -14.06 -17.13
CA PRO A 200 -20.26 -13.69 -15.76
C PRO A 200 -19.32 -14.18 -14.66
N LEU A 201 -18.45 -15.16 -14.92
CA LEU A 201 -17.53 -15.71 -13.94
C LEU A 201 -16.11 -15.13 -13.98
N ILE A 202 -15.73 -14.42 -15.04
CA ILE A 202 -14.33 -13.95 -15.19
C ILE A 202 -13.93 -12.94 -14.13
N VAL A 203 -14.77 -11.96 -13.86
CA VAL A 203 -14.47 -10.93 -12.87
C VAL A 203 -14.33 -11.51 -11.46
N PRO A 204 -15.30 -12.28 -10.94
CA PRO A 204 -15.13 -12.93 -9.64
C PRO A 204 -13.98 -13.93 -9.62
N ALA A 205 -13.73 -14.67 -10.71
CA ALA A 205 -12.57 -15.57 -10.78
C ALA A 205 -11.24 -14.82 -10.67
N LEU A 206 -11.11 -13.68 -11.35
CA LEU A 206 -9.93 -12.82 -11.28
C LEU A 206 -9.71 -12.26 -9.86
N ILE A 207 -10.77 -11.79 -9.20
CA ILE A 207 -10.70 -11.30 -7.82
C ILE A 207 -10.33 -12.46 -6.88
N THR A 208 -10.95 -13.63 -7.05
CA THR A 208 -10.67 -14.84 -6.26
C THR A 208 -9.23 -15.31 -6.46
N ALA A 209 -8.73 -15.31 -7.70
CA ALA A 209 -7.35 -15.67 -8.00
C ALA A 209 -6.36 -14.74 -7.24
N ASN A 210 -6.58 -13.42 -7.26
CA ASN A 210 -5.76 -12.49 -6.48
C ASN A 210 -5.82 -12.79 -4.98
N LEU A 211 -7.00 -13.09 -4.44
CA LEU A 211 -7.17 -13.36 -3.02
C LEU A 211 -6.48 -14.68 -2.63
N VAL A 212 -6.76 -15.75 -3.37
CA VAL A 212 -6.28 -17.10 -3.03
C VAL A 212 -4.77 -17.22 -3.26
N LEU A 213 -4.29 -16.82 -4.43
CA LEU A 213 -2.85 -16.88 -4.73
C LEU A 213 -2.04 -15.93 -3.84
N GLY A 214 -2.57 -14.72 -3.61
CA GLY A 214 -1.92 -13.77 -2.70
C GLY A 214 -1.84 -14.30 -1.27
N PHE A 215 -2.94 -14.83 -0.73
CA PHE A 215 -2.96 -15.46 0.60
C PHE A 215 -1.99 -16.65 0.67
N ALA A 216 -2.07 -17.57 -0.29
CA ALA A 216 -1.22 -18.75 -0.34
C ALA A 216 0.26 -18.37 -0.43
N LEU A 217 0.60 -17.36 -1.23
CA LEU A 217 1.98 -16.89 -1.36
C LEU A 217 2.51 -16.28 -0.05
N VAL A 218 1.72 -15.45 0.65
CA VAL A 218 2.13 -14.86 1.94
C VAL A 218 2.38 -15.95 2.97
N VAL A 219 1.49 -16.94 3.06
CA VAL A 219 1.65 -18.10 3.96
C VAL A 219 2.91 -18.88 3.58
N ARG A 220 3.09 -19.23 2.31
CA ARG A 220 4.21 -20.05 1.84
C ARG A 220 5.56 -19.35 2.00
N ALA A 221 5.63 -18.04 1.79
CA ALA A 221 6.86 -17.26 2.01
C ALA A 221 7.33 -17.27 3.47
N GLY A 222 6.43 -17.54 4.41
CA GLY A 222 6.74 -17.76 5.82
C GLY A 222 7.30 -16.54 6.56
N PHE A 223 6.96 -15.33 6.13
CA PHE A 223 7.27 -14.11 6.89
C PHE A 223 6.25 -13.92 8.01
N SER A 224 6.64 -14.17 9.25
CA SER A 224 5.73 -14.14 10.42
C SER A 224 4.98 -12.83 10.54
N ILE A 225 5.66 -11.69 10.40
CA ILE A 225 5.03 -10.35 10.45
C ILE A 225 3.99 -10.19 9.33
N ALA A 226 4.31 -10.64 8.09
CA ALA A 226 3.37 -10.53 6.97
C ALA A 226 2.10 -11.36 7.23
N ILE A 227 2.24 -12.58 7.75
CA ILE A 227 1.10 -13.47 8.09
C ILE A 227 0.24 -12.83 9.18
N ILE A 228 0.86 -12.34 10.26
CA ILE A 228 0.14 -11.70 11.38
C ILE A 228 -0.61 -10.46 10.89
N LEU A 229 0.07 -9.57 10.15
CA LEU A 229 -0.56 -8.37 9.60
C LEU A 229 -1.69 -8.70 8.61
N MET A 230 -1.52 -9.74 7.79
CA MET A 230 -2.55 -10.19 6.86
C MET A 230 -3.80 -10.68 7.58
N ILE A 231 -3.66 -11.59 8.55
CA ILE A 231 -4.78 -12.12 9.34
C ILE A 231 -5.47 -10.98 10.12
N PHE A 232 -4.67 -10.14 10.78
CA PHE A 232 -5.17 -9.00 11.54
C PHE A 232 -5.96 -8.03 10.66
N SER A 233 -5.42 -7.67 9.51
CA SER A 233 -6.06 -6.71 8.59
C SER A 233 -7.34 -7.27 7.96
N LEU A 234 -7.35 -8.54 7.59
CA LEU A 234 -8.54 -9.22 7.10
C LEU A 234 -9.62 -9.28 8.19
N ALA A 235 -9.26 -9.69 9.42
CA ALA A 235 -10.18 -9.72 10.55
C ALA A 235 -10.80 -8.34 10.82
N LEU A 236 -9.96 -7.28 10.91
CA LEU A 236 -10.46 -5.92 11.10
C LEU A 236 -11.41 -5.49 9.98
N SER A 237 -11.09 -5.78 8.71
CA SER A 237 -11.90 -5.38 7.56
C SER A 237 -13.26 -6.08 7.54
N LEU A 238 -13.35 -7.32 8.03
CA LEU A 238 -14.57 -8.12 8.02
C LEU A 238 -15.45 -7.87 9.26
N ILE A 239 -14.84 -7.69 10.43
CA ILE A 239 -15.56 -7.51 11.70
C ILE A 239 -16.15 -6.09 11.78
N PHE A 240 -15.36 -5.08 11.43
CA PHE A 240 -15.74 -3.69 11.66
C PHE A 240 -16.36 -3.03 10.43
N LYS A 241 -17.59 -3.39 10.12
CA LYS A 241 -18.28 -2.85 8.93
C LYS A 241 -18.70 -1.38 9.07
N ARG A 242 -19.16 -0.95 10.27
CA ARG A 242 -19.70 0.39 10.50
C ARG A 242 -18.93 1.14 11.57
N ARG A 243 -18.80 2.44 11.39
CA ARG A 243 -18.25 3.33 12.42
C ARG A 243 -19.26 3.50 13.55
N SER A 244 -18.96 2.94 14.70
CA SER A 244 -19.72 3.15 15.95
C SER A 244 -18.79 3.86 16.97
N PRO A 245 -19.27 4.91 17.65
CA PRO A 245 -18.51 5.55 18.74
C PRO A 245 -18.14 4.55 19.85
N LEU A 246 -19.08 3.69 20.21
CA LEU A 246 -18.84 2.63 21.20
C LEU A 246 -17.72 1.71 20.78
N MET A 247 -17.69 1.32 19.50
CA MET A 247 -16.66 0.46 18.94
C MET A 247 -15.26 1.12 18.98
N LEU A 248 -15.16 2.42 18.67
CA LEU A 248 -13.90 3.15 18.76
C LEU A 248 -13.41 3.22 20.21
N MET A 249 -14.33 3.34 21.17
CA MET A 249 -14.03 3.34 22.60
C MET A 249 -13.64 1.95 23.12
N MET A 250 -14.26 0.90 22.61
CA MET A 250 -13.97 -0.50 22.98
C MET A 250 -12.73 -1.07 22.26
N LEU A 251 -12.23 -0.42 21.19
CA LEU A 251 -11.11 -0.93 20.42
C LEU A 251 -9.83 -1.08 21.25
N PRO A 252 -9.39 -0.09 22.08
CA PRO A 252 -8.23 -0.28 22.96
C PRO A 252 -8.42 -1.44 23.95
N LEU A 253 -9.62 -1.56 24.52
CA LEU A 253 -9.95 -2.66 25.41
C LEU A 253 -9.90 -4.01 24.68
N PHE A 254 -10.47 -4.08 23.49
CA PHE A 254 -10.42 -5.29 22.66
C PHE A 254 -8.99 -5.65 22.26
N MET A 255 -8.16 -4.67 21.88
CA MET A 255 -6.74 -4.89 21.58
C MET A 255 -5.97 -5.38 22.82
N MET A 256 -6.25 -4.81 23.99
CA MET A 256 -5.63 -5.24 25.24
C MET A 256 -6.04 -6.68 25.59
N LEU A 257 -7.34 -7.01 25.48
CA LEU A 257 -7.85 -8.37 25.73
C LEU A 257 -7.32 -9.37 24.69
N ALA A 258 -7.24 -8.98 23.42
CA ALA A 258 -6.66 -9.80 22.37
C ALA A 258 -5.17 -10.05 22.60
N TRP A 259 -4.43 -9.02 23.05
CA TRP A 259 -3.03 -9.16 23.45
C TRP A 259 -2.85 -10.09 24.65
N LEU A 260 -3.67 -9.94 25.69
CA LEU A 260 -3.64 -10.81 26.86
C LEU A 260 -3.99 -12.25 26.50
N ALA A 261 -5.07 -12.46 25.72
CA ALA A 261 -5.46 -13.78 25.23
C ALA A 261 -4.37 -14.38 24.33
N PHE A 262 -3.72 -13.58 23.50
CA PHE A 262 -2.60 -13.99 22.67
C PHE A 262 -1.42 -14.45 23.52
N GLN A 263 -1.05 -13.71 24.56
CA GLN A 263 0.02 -14.11 25.47
C GLN A 263 -0.26 -15.42 26.20
N ILE A 264 -1.50 -15.61 26.66
CA ILE A 264 -1.90 -16.82 27.40
C ILE A 264 -2.06 -18.03 26.47
N ALA A 265 -2.67 -17.83 25.29
CA ALA A 265 -3.04 -18.90 24.38
C ALA A 265 -1.93 -19.26 23.38
N LEU A 266 -1.00 -18.35 23.12
CA LEU A 266 0.00 -18.52 22.04
C LEU A 266 0.88 -19.72 22.25
N VAL A 267 1.47 -19.88 23.43
CA VAL A 267 2.37 -21.00 23.72
C VAL A 267 1.65 -22.35 23.63
N PRO A 268 0.50 -22.58 24.30
CA PRO A 268 -0.27 -23.80 24.13
C PRO A 268 -0.69 -24.06 22.68
N PHE A 269 -1.11 -23.02 21.96
CA PHE A 269 -1.46 -23.15 20.55
C PHE A 269 -0.26 -23.55 19.68
N LEU A 270 0.88 -22.92 19.87
CA LEU A 270 2.11 -23.26 19.15
C LEU A 270 2.58 -24.68 19.46
N GLN A 271 2.48 -25.11 20.72
CA GLN A 271 2.79 -26.49 21.13
C GLN A 271 1.85 -27.51 20.47
N MET A 272 0.57 -27.15 20.30
CA MET A 272 -0.41 -28.01 19.63
C MET A 272 -0.12 -28.15 18.13
N ILE A 273 0.34 -27.09 17.47
CA ILE A 273 0.63 -27.11 16.01
C ILE A 273 2.05 -27.54 15.68
N ALA A 274 2.98 -27.49 16.62
CA ALA A 274 4.38 -27.89 16.38
C ALA A 274 4.51 -29.28 15.74
N PRO A 275 3.83 -30.33 16.22
CA PRO A 275 3.89 -31.65 15.59
C PRO A 275 3.35 -31.66 14.15
N LEU A 276 2.37 -30.80 13.83
CA LEU A 276 1.79 -30.70 12.48
C LEU A 276 2.74 -30.02 11.49
N THR A 277 3.74 -29.31 12.00
CA THR A 277 4.76 -28.63 11.18
C THR A 277 6.06 -29.43 11.06
N GLU A 278 6.14 -30.59 11.71
CA GLU A 278 7.31 -31.47 11.66
C GLU A 278 7.64 -31.87 10.21
N GLY A 279 8.93 -31.83 9.85
CA GLY A 279 9.36 -32.03 8.47
C GLY A 279 9.21 -30.81 7.54
N THR A 280 8.64 -29.70 8.03
CA THR A 280 8.54 -28.45 7.26
C THR A 280 9.55 -27.39 7.75
N PRO A 281 9.88 -26.37 6.93
CA PRO A 281 10.71 -25.25 7.37
C PRO A 281 10.12 -24.42 8.52
N TYR A 282 8.85 -24.62 8.83
CA TYR A 282 8.15 -23.92 9.90
C TYR A 282 8.41 -24.52 11.29
N TYR A 283 8.75 -25.79 11.38
CA TYR A 283 8.94 -26.48 12.65
C TYR A 283 9.95 -25.77 13.54
N ARG A 284 11.15 -25.47 13.01
CA ARG A 284 12.17 -24.72 13.75
C ARG A 284 11.71 -23.35 14.19
N LYS A 285 10.96 -22.64 13.34
CA LYS A 285 10.43 -21.31 13.70
C LYS A 285 9.38 -21.36 14.80
N VAL A 286 8.55 -22.39 14.79
CA VAL A 286 7.55 -22.60 15.85
C VAL A 286 8.26 -22.91 17.17
N LEU A 287 9.31 -23.76 17.14
CA LEU A 287 10.10 -24.05 18.33
C LEU A 287 10.86 -22.80 18.83
N ASP A 288 11.53 -22.04 17.96
CA ASP A 288 12.22 -20.78 18.32
C ASP A 288 11.27 -19.80 19.04
N VAL A 289 10.03 -19.69 18.56
CA VAL A 289 9.02 -18.81 19.19
C VAL A 289 8.58 -19.37 20.54
N ILE A 290 8.38 -20.69 20.66
CA ILE A 290 8.02 -21.32 21.93
C ILE A 290 9.15 -21.13 22.96
N GLU A 291 10.40 -21.40 22.58
CA GLU A 291 11.55 -21.21 23.46
C GLU A 291 11.73 -19.76 23.90
N THR A 292 11.57 -18.81 22.96
CA THR A 292 11.64 -17.37 23.26
C THR A 292 10.59 -16.95 24.28
N LEU A 293 9.36 -17.49 24.16
CA LEU A 293 8.26 -17.14 25.05
C LEU A 293 8.32 -17.83 26.42
N GLN A 294 8.97 -18.98 26.51
CA GLN A 294 9.08 -19.75 27.76
C GLN A 294 10.30 -19.36 28.60
N ASN A 295 11.40 -18.98 27.95
CA ASN A 295 12.67 -18.79 28.66
C ASN A 295 13.01 -17.32 28.96
N ASP A 296 12.13 -16.35 28.59
CA ASP A 296 12.38 -14.90 28.69
C ASP A 296 13.73 -14.47 28.08
N GLN A 297 14.35 -15.35 27.30
CA GLN A 297 15.61 -15.09 26.58
C GLN A 297 15.27 -15.11 25.09
N SER A 298 15.20 -13.93 24.50
CA SER A 298 15.07 -13.82 23.07
C SER A 298 16.37 -14.32 22.42
N GLN A 299 16.32 -15.46 21.74
CA GLN A 299 17.44 -15.97 20.94
C GLN A 299 17.10 -15.82 19.45
N GLY A 300 18.07 -15.33 18.66
CA GLY A 300 17.98 -15.33 17.21
C GLY A 300 17.45 -14.04 16.56
N THR A 301 16.61 -14.17 15.52
CA THR A 301 16.22 -13.06 14.63
C THR A 301 15.38 -11.96 15.30
N LEU A 302 14.80 -12.21 16.47
CA LEU A 302 14.01 -11.24 17.22
C LEU A 302 14.92 -10.22 17.91
N ASP A 303 16.00 -10.69 18.57
CA ASP A 303 17.00 -9.85 19.23
C ASP A 303 17.69 -8.91 18.25
N ASP A 304 18.14 -9.45 17.13
CA ASP A 304 18.73 -8.65 16.05
C ASP A 304 17.81 -7.50 15.62
N ARG A 305 16.49 -7.72 15.59
CA ARG A 305 15.51 -6.68 15.24
C ARG A 305 15.35 -5.65 16.34
N VAL A 306 15.20 -6.09 17.58
CA VAL A 306 15.08 -5.19 18.74
C VAL A 306 16.33 -4.32 18.85
N GLU A 307 17.52 -4.90 18.74
CA GLU A 307 18.78 -4.13 18.75
C GLU A 307 18.79 -3.06 17.64
N ARG A 308 18.36 -3.41 16.41
CA ARG A 308 18.31 -2.48 15.29
C ARG A 308 17.29 -1.34 15.51
N TYR A 309 16.10 -1.66 16.06
CA TYR A 309 15.13 -0.63 16.40
C TYR A 309 15.66 0.31 17.50
N MET A 310 16.30 -0.26 18.54
CA MET A 310 16.89 0.52 19.61
C MET A 310 18.05 1.40 19.12
N ARG A 311 18.83 0.91 18.15
CA ARG A 311 19.89 1.70 17.50
C ARG A 311 19.32 2.92 16.78
N SER A 312 18.29 2.75 15.94
CA SER A 312 17.65 3.88 15.26
C SER A 312 16.99 4.84 16.25
N LEU A 313 16.33 4.32 17.28
CA LEU A 313 15.73 5.15 18.34
C LEU A 313 16.78 5.95 19.09
N ALA A 314 17.89 5.34 19.49
CA ALA A 314 18.98 6.00 20.19
C ALA A 314 19.61 7.12 19.34
N LEU A 315 19.83 6.87 18.05
CA LEU A 315 20.33 7.89 17.13
C LEU A 315 19.36 9.07 16.99
N PHE A 316 18.05 8.78 16.90
CA PHE A 316 17.02 9.81 16.88
C PHE A 316 16.99 10.64 18.17
N VAL A 317 17.03 10.00 19.34
CA VAL A 317 17.04 10.70 20.64
C VAL A 317 18.28 11.59 20.80
N GLN A 318 19.43 11.18 20.28
CA GLN A 318 20.66 11.96 20.28
C GLN A 318 20.59 13.17 19.33
N ASN A 319 19.86 13.06 18.22
CA ASN A 319 19.78 14.09 17.18
C ASN A 319 18.32 14.32 16.73
N PRO A 320 17.42 14.80 17.61
CA PRO A 320 15.98 14.75 17.35
C PRO A 320 15.51 15.71 16.26
N ILE A 321 16.18 16.86 16.05
CA ILE A 321 15.71 17.91 15.13
C ILE A 321 16.09 17.57 13.69
N PHE A 322 17.37 17.33 13.42
CA PHE A 322 17.91 17.15 12.07
C PHE A 322 18.29 15.70 11.75
N GLY A 323 18.25 14.81 12.74
CA GLY A 323 18.77 13.46 12.58
C GLY A 323 20.30 13.44 12.51
N VAL A 324 20.83 12.27 12.19
CA VAL A 324 22.29 12.07 12.13
C VAL A 324 22.89 12.64 10.85
N ILE A 325 22.09 12.79 9.78
CA ILE A 325 22.50 13.27 8.44
C ILE A 325 23.90 12.73 8.06
N SER A 326 24.17 11.48 8.29
CA SER A 326 25.47 10.88 8.01
C SER A 326 25.31 9.44 7.56
N ASP A 327 26.41 8.87 7.07
CA ASP A 327 26.55 7.50 6.64
C ASP A 327 26.55 6.47 7.82
N ARG A 328 26.17 6.92 9.02
CA ARG A 328 26.07 6.03 10.18
C ARG A 328 25.01 4.96 9.93
N ASP A 329 25.37 3.75 10.30
CA ASP A 329 24.52 2.59 10.15
C ASP A 329 23.29 2.70 11.07
N VAL A 330 22.17 3.17 10.52
CA VAL A 330 20.86 3.08 11.16
C VAL A 330 20.41 1.61 11.14
N GLY A 331 19.42 1.26 11.94
CA GLY A 331 19.00 -0.15 12.10
C GLY A 331 18.60 -0.89 10.82
N LYS A 332 18.16 -0.19 9.77
CA LYS A 332 17.75 -0.72 8.46
C LYS A 332 16.61 -1.76 8.52
N HIS A 333 15.68 -1.59 9.46
CA HIS A 333 14.55 -2.50 9.63
C HIS A 333 13.22 -1.83 9.94
N SER A 334 13.20 -0.51 10.16
CA SER A 334 11.99 0.27 10.38
C SER A 334 12.04 1.52 9.54
N ALA A 335 11.22 1.57 8.49
CA ALA A 335 11.18 2.75 7.62
C ALA A 335 10.89 4.05 8.41
N TYR A 336 10.05 3.99 9.45
CA TYR A 336 9.77 5.15 10.30
C TYR A 336 10.94 5.50 11.20
N LEU A 337 11.43 4.56 12.03
CA LEU A 337 12.51 4.85 12.97
C LEU A 337 13.79 5.26 12.24
N ASP A 338 14.10 4.60 11.13
CA ASP A 338 15.27 4.91 10.31
C ASP A 338 15.17 6.29 9.65
N THR A 339 13.97 6.70 9.22
CA THR A 339 13.75 8.06 8.68
C THR A 339 13.87 9.12 9.78
N TYR A 340 13.32 8.86 10.98
CA TYR A 340 13.51 9.76 12.12
C TYR A 340 14.97 9.85 12.56
N ALA A 341 15.68 8.72 12.61
CA ALA A 341 17.09 8.69 12.97
C ALA A 341 17.96 9.48 11.99
N ARG A 342 17.68 9.35 10.68
CA ARG A 342 18.47 10.02 9.63
C ARG A 342 18.17 11.50 9.48
N TYR A 343 16.89 11.87 9.52
CA TYR A 343 16.42 13.19 9.06
C TYR A 343 15.69 13.99 10.16
N GLY A 344 15.61 13.45 11.36
CA GLY A 344 14.99 14.12 12.49
C GLY A 344 13.46 14.17 12.42
N VAL A 345 12.89 14.90 13.40
CA VAL A 345 11.44 14.94 13.64
C VAL A 345 10.66 15.56 12.47
N LEU A 346 11.19 16.61 11.83
CA LEU A 346 10.46 17.30 10.76
C LEU A 346 10.23 16.38 9.56
N VAL A 347 11.30 15.83 9.00
CA VAL A 347 11.24 15.00 7.78
C VAL A 347 10.63 13.65 8.09
N GLY A 348 10.94 13.06 9.26
CA GLY A 348 10.29 11.83 9.72
C GLY A 348 8.78 11.97 9.84
N SER A 349 8.29 13.10 10.42
CA SER A 349 6.85 13.35 10.53
C SER A 349 6.17 13.59 9.18
N VAL A 350 6.85 14.25 8.24
CA VAL A 350 6.38 14.38 6.86
C VAL A 350 6.22 12.98 6.23
N PHE A 351 7.18 12.10 6.40
CA PHE A 351 7.11 10.74 5.87
C PHE A 351 5.94 9.94 6.44
N VAL A 352 5.77 9.96 7.77
CA VAL A 352 4.61 9.32 8.43
C VAL A 352 3.29 9.90 7.92
N TYR A 353 3.20 11.23 7.79
CA TYR A 353 2.02 11.87 7.22
C TYR A 353 1.72 11.39 5.80
N LEU A 354 2.71 11.33 4.92
CA LEU A 354 2.51 10.91 3.53
C LEU A 354 1.99 9.47 3.43
N LEU A 355 2.48 8.56 4.26
CA LEU A 355 2.01 7.17 4.27
C LEU A 355 0.62 7.01 4.88
N THR A 356 0.28 7.81 5.89
CA THR A 356 -1.00 7.70 6.61
C THR A 356 -2.10 8.61 6.06
N TYR A 357 -1.75 9.61 5.24
CA TYR A 357 -2.68 10.61 4.70
C TYR A 357 -3.89 9.98 4.02
N LEU A 358 -3.65 9.09 3.06
CA LEU A 358 -4.75 8.50 2.28
C LEU A 358 -5.63 7.56 3.11
N PRO A 359 -5.09 6.62 3.91
CA PRO A 359 -5.89 5.84 4.85
C PRO A 359 -6.74 6.68 5.81
N VAL A 360 -6.18 7.74 6.40
CA VAL A 360 -6.93 8.65 7.28
C VAL A 360 -8.05 9.37 6.52
N ARG A 361 -7.78 9.82 5.30
CA ARG A 361 -8.80 10.43 4.43
C ARG A 361 -9.91 9.44 4.09
N MET A 362 -9.57 8.19 3.78
CA MET A 362 -10.54 7.12 3.53
C MET A 362 -11.39 6.83 4.76
N MET A 363 -10.82 6.76 5.96
CA MET A 363 -11.56 6.58 7.21
C MET A 363 -12.60 7.69 7.44
N ARG A 364 -12.28 8.93 7.08
CA ARG A 364 -13.22 10.06 7.19
C ARG A 364 -14.38 9.97 6.19
N GLY A 365 -14.13 9.39 5.03
CA GLY A 365 -15.10 9.27 3.94
C GLY A 365 -15.98 8.02 3.98
N MET A 366 -15.43 6.89 4.46
CA MET A 366 -16.08 5.59 4.46
C MET A 366 -16.87 5.36 5.76
N LYS A 367 -18.20 5.51 5.71
CA LYS A 367 -19.05 5.28 6.90
C LYS A 367 -19.31 3.79 7.15
N ASP A 368 -19.49 3.02 6.10
CA ASP A 368 -20.01 1.64 6.15
C ASP A 368 -18.96 0.56 5.86
N ASN A 369 -17.77 0.97 5.42
CA ASN A 369 -16.60 0.09 5.28
C ASN A 369 -15.43 0.62 6.13
N PHE A 370 -15.77 1.14 7.31
CA PHE A 370 -14.81 1.72 8.24
C PHE A 370 -13.68 0.74 8.58
N GLY A 371 -14.02 -0.54 8.81
CA GLY A 371 -13.03 -1.57 9.12
C GLY A 371 -11.96 -1.75 8.05
N LEU A 372 -12.31 -1.61 6.76
CA LEU A 372 -11.31 -1.65 5.70
C LEU A 372 -10.35 -0.47 5.78
N ALA A 373 -10.87 0.76 5.86
CA ALA A 373 -10.02 1.94 5.97
C ALA A 373 -9.15 1.92 7.22
N PHE A 374 -9.70 1.42 8.33
CA PHE A 374 -8.98 1.23 9.59
C PHE A 374 -7.91 0.14 9.48
N SER A 375 -8.20 -1.00 8.84
CA SER A 375 -7.21 -2.07 8.62
C SER A 375 -6.03 -1.58 7.77
N ILE A 376 -6.31 -0.78 6.74
CA ILE A 376 -5.26 -0.20 5.90
C ILE A 376 -4.42 0.82 6.67
N LEU A 377 -5.06 1.68 7.49
CA LEU A 377 -4.32 2.57 8.37
C LEU A 377 -3.42 1.80 9.33
N SER A 378 -3.94 0.72 9.94
CA SER A 378 -3.17 -0.12 10.84
C SER A 378 -1.97 -0.76 10.14
N ILE A 379 -2.15 -1.25 8.91
CA ILE A 379 -1.02 -1.75 8.10
C ILE A 379 0.00 -0.63 7.85
N MET A 380 -0.45 0.58 7.49
CA MET A 380 0.45 1.70 7.19
C MET A 380 1.15 2.28 8.41
N VAL A 381 0.67 2.00 9.61
CA VAL A 381 1.37 2.31 10.85
C VAL A 381 2.34 1.18 11.22
N LEU A 382 1.85 -0.06 11.23
CA LEU A 382 2.61 -1.20 11.73
C LEU A 382 3.68 -1.68 10.74
N LEU A 383 3.37 -1.76 9.45
CA LEU A 383 4.32 -2.27 8.46
C LEU A 383 5.57 -1.40 8.34
N PRO A 384 5.50 -0.06 8.15
CA PRO A 384 6.70 0.78 8.11
C PRO A 384 7.41 0.91 9.46
N LEU A 385 6.70 0.66 10.57
CA LEU A 385 7.32 0.62 11.90
C LEU A 385 8.16 -0.65 12.08
N LEU A 386 7.69 -1.78 11.58
CA LEU A 386 8.30 -3.09 11.76
C LEU A 386 9.21 -3.54 10.61
N ASN A 387 9.14 -2.85 9.46
CA ASN A 387 9.87 -3.21 8.25
C ASN A 387 10.15 -2.00 7.35
N ASP A 388 10.99 -2.23 6.35
CA ASP A 388 11.20 -1.30 5.25
C ASP A 388 9.98 -1.23 4.31
N VAL A 389 9.91 -0.15 3.52
CA VAL A 389 8.90 0.07 2.50
C VAL A 389 9.52 0.06 1.10
N PHE A 390 8.71 -0.30 0.10
CA PHE A 390 9.15 -0.51 -1.27
C PHE A 390 8.20 0.13 -2.27
N ALA A 391 8.66 0.35 -3.49
CA ALA A 391 7.88 0.94 -4.58
C ALA A 391 6.55 0.21 -4.84
N SER A 392 6.55 -1.12 -4.79
CA SER A 392 5.34 -1.95 -4.97
C SER A 392 4.26 -1.66 -3.93
N LEU A 393 4.63 -1.32 -2.69
CA LEU A 393 3.68 -0.90 -1.67
C LEU A 393 2.93 0.38 -2.07
N GLY A 394 3.62 1.32 -2.75
CA GLY A 394 3.00 2.53 -3.27
C GLY A 394 1.91 2.25 -4.29
N VAL A 395 2.12 1.29 -5.20
CA VAL A 395 1.09 0.84 -6.15
C VAL A 395 -0.14 0.32 -5.41
N MET A 396 0.07 -0.53 -4.40
CA MET A 396 -1.04 -1.11 -3.64
C MET A 396 -1.79 -0.06 -2.84
N LEU A 397 -1.06 0.79 -2.11
CA LEU A 397 -1.62 1.79 -1.21
C LEU A 397 -2.31 2.95 -1.93
N PHE A 398 -1.70 3.46 -3.01
CA PHE A 398 -2.17 4.69 -3.66
C PHE A 398 -3.00 4.46 -4.92
N ILE A 399 -2.97 3.26 -5.51
CA ILE A 399 -3.77 2.92 -6.67
C ILE A 399 -4.79 1.83 -6.36
N MET A 400 -4.35 0.65 -5.93
CA MET A 400 -5.23 -0.51 -5.79
C MET A 400 -6.28 -0.30 -4.69
N VAL A 401 -5.85 0.06 -3.51
CA VAL A 401 -6.73 0.21 -2.34
C VAL A 401 -7.78 1.31 -2.51
N PRO A 402 -7.43 2.57 -2.87
CA PRO A 402 -8.42 3.64 -2.99
C PRO A 402 -9.41 3.39 -4.11
N VAL A 403 -8.97 2.78 -5.22
CA VAL A 403 -9.90 2.46 -6.32
C VAL A 403 -10.84 1.32 -5.93
N ALA A 404 -10.35 0.28 -5.26
CA ALA A 404 -11.20 -0.79 -4.72
C ALA A 404 -12.28 -0.22 -3.79
N CYS A 405 -11.89 0.67 -2.87
CA CYS A 405 -12.82 1.34 -1.97
C CYS A 405 -13.85 2.19 -2.70
N ASP A 406 -13.42 2.96 -3.70
CA ASP A 406 -14.32 3.79 -4.51
C ASP A 406 -15.31 2.94 -5.31
N LEU A 407 -14.87 1.83 -5.89
CA LEU A 407 -15.75 0.87 -6.59
C LEU A 407 -16.82 0.30 -5.66
N VAL A 408 -16.44 -0.12 -4.45
CA VAL A 408 -17.37 -0.68 -3.46
C VAL A 408 -18.39 0.37 -3.00
N GLU A 409 -17.95 1.60 -2.69
CA GLU A 409 -18.86 2.67 -2.26
C GLU A 409 -19.83 3.07 -3.38
N ARG A 410 -19.37 3.17 -4.62
CA ARG A 410 -20.22 3.47 -5.78
C ARG A 410 -21.27 2.40 -6.05
N ALA A 411 -20.85 1.13 -5.96
CA ALA A 411 -21.75 -0.02 -6.12
C ALA A 411 -22.90 0.01 -5.10
N ARG A 412 -22.59 0.48 -3.89
CA ARG A 412 -23.55 0.58 -2.81
C ARG A 412 -24.56 1.71 -2.99
N VAL A 413 -24.08 2.90 -3.37
CA VAL A 413 -24.95 4.09 -3.55
C VAL A 413 -25.94 3.89 -4.69
N ARG A 414 -25.57 3.12 -5.72
CA ARG A 414 -26.43 2.92 -6.89
C ARG A 414 -27.57 1.93 -6.69
N GLY A 415 -27.49 1.00 -5.73
CA GLY A 415 -28.49 -0.06 -5.60
C GLY A 415 -28.65 -0.90 -6.88
N PRO A 416 -29.41 -2.01 -6.87
CA PRO A 416 -29.56 -2.88 -8.04
C PRO A 416 -30.32 -2.28 -9.24
N THR A 417 -31.00 -1.14 -9.08
CA THR A 417 -31.93 -0.60 -10.08
C THR A 417 -31.73 0.87 -10.46
N ALA A 418 -30.70 1.56 -9.95
CA ALA A 418 -30.53 2.99 -10.21
C ALA A 418 -29.96 3.27 -11.62
N PRO A 419 -30.60 4.19 -12.43
CA PRO A 419 -30.06 4.57 -13.73
C PRO A 419 -28.68 5.23 -13.61
N ARG A 420 -27.86 5.08 -14.64
CA ARG A 420 -26.45 5.54 -14.74
C ARG A 420 -26.27 7.07 -14.55
N ARG A 421 -26.63 7.64 -13.42
CA ARG A 421 -26.23 9.02 -13.09
C ARG A 421 -24.76 9.04 -12.66
N ARG A 422 -23.95 9.87 -13.33
CA ARG A 422 -22.54 10.13 -13.00
C ARG A 422 -22.46 10.79 -11.61
N LEU A 423 -22.30 9.99 -10.57
CA LEU A 423 -22.02 10.47 -9.22
C LEU A 423 -20.51 10.53 -9.04
N ALA A 424 -19.93 11.72 -9.12
CA ALA A 424 -18.59 11.95 -8.61
C ALA A 424 -18.64 11.85 -7.08
N VAL A 425 -18.15 10.75 -6.52
CA VAL A 425 -17.94 10.66 -5.07
C VAL A 425 -16.74 11.53 -4.74
N ARG A 426 -16.99 12.77 -4.31
CA ARG A 426 -15.95 13.68 -3.84
C ARG A 426 -15.53 13.28 -2.43
N TRP A 427 -14.37 12.69 -2.32
CA TRP A 427 -13.66 12.52 -1.07
C TRP A 427 -13.04 13.85 -0.62
N GLY A 428 -13.80 14.68 0.11
CA GLY A 428 -13.32 15.95 0.64
C GLY A 428 -14.44 16.84 1.13
N PRO A 429 -14.17 17.82 2.01
CA PRO A 429 -15.18 18.78 2.41
C PRO A 429 -15.70 19.49 1.14
N ARG A 430 -17.04 19.53 0.98
CA ARG A 430 -17.68 20.31 -0.07
C ARG A 430 -17.25 21.77 0.14
N VAL A 431 -16.31 22.24 -0.65
CA VAL A 431 -16.11 23.68 -0.81
C VAL A 431 -17.40 24.19 -1.51
N ARG A 432 -18.30 24.75 -0.74
CA ARG A 432 -19.44 25.46 -1.30
C ARG A 432 -18.89 26.58 -2.18
N PRO A 433 -19.28 26.68 -3.45
CA PRO A 433 -18.88 27.83 -4.25
C PRO A 433 -19.37 29.08 -3.52
N ALA A 434 -18.50 30.06 -3.29
CA ALA A 434 -18.72 31.27 -2.57
C ALA A 434 -19.68 32.26 -3.29
N GLY A 435 -20.49 31.79 -4.25
CA GLY A 435 -21.39 32.63 -5.07
C GLY A 435 -22.90 32.45 -4.84
N ALA A 436 -23.33 31.49 -4.00
CA ALA A 436 -24.77 31.18 -3.91
C ALA A 436 -25.56 32.02 -2.88
N ARG A 437 -24.94 33.04 -2.26
CA ARG A 437 -25.62 33.89 -1.25
C ARG A 437 -26.14 35.24 -1.79
N ALA A 438 -25.85 35.62 -3.03
CA ALA A 438 -26.23 36.93 -3.57
C ALA A 438 -27.56 36.96 -4.35
N ALA A 439 -28.25 35.84 -4.53
CA ALA A 439 -29.46 35.80 -5.40
C ALA A 439 -30.79 35.63 -4.64
N ARG A 440 -30.83 35.92 -3.33
CA ARG A 440 -32.10 35.79 -2.55
C ARG A 440 -32.58 37.09 -1.87
N MET A 441 -32.12 38.25 -2.29
CA MET A 441 -32.63 39.53 -1.77
C MET A 441 -33.01 40.48 -2.91
N SER A 442 -33.95 40.10 -3.77
CA SER A 442 -34.70 41.00 -4.61
C SER A 442 -36.02 40.33 -4.98
N GLY A 443 -36.93 40.22 -4.03
CA GLY A 443 -38.35 40.02 -4.29
C GLY A 443 -38.99 41.37 -4.49
N PRO A 444 -39.91 41.56 -5.46
CA PRO A 444 -40.59 42.85 -5.69
C PRO A 444 -41.62 43.06 -4.59
N GLU A 445 -41.54 44.23 -3.91
CA GLU A 445 -42.65 44.81 -3.18
C GLU A 445 -43.76 45.12 -4.17
N SER A 446 -44.81 44.31 -4.17
CA SER A 446 -46.10 44.69 -4.83
C SER A 446 -46.92 45.56 -3.87
N GLY A 447 -47.01 46.87 -4.17
CA GLY A 447 -47.92 47.80 -3.52
C GLY A 447 -49.37 47.33 -3.63
N ARG A 448 -50.13 47.59 -2.58
CA ARG A 448 -51.52 47.78 -2.57
C ARG A 448 -51.82 49.04 -1.78
N ALA A 449 -52.56 49.98 -2.49
CA ALA A 449 -53.25 51.12 -1.95
C ALA A 449 -54.34 50.71 -0.98
#